data_1bc140501dd30fff46a8c17629adc30e
#
_entry.id   1bc140501dd30fff46a8c17629adc30e
#
_cell.length_a   1.000
_cell.length_b   1.000
_cell.length_c   1.000
_cell.angle_alpha   90.00
_cell.angle_beta   90.00
_cell.angle_gamma   90.00
#
_symmetry.space_group_name_H-M   'P 1'
#
loop_
_entity.id
_entity.type
_entity.pdbx_description
1 polymer ?
#
loop_
_entity_poly.entity_id
_entity_poly.type
_entity_poly.pdbx_seq_one_letter_code
_entity_poly.pdbx_strand_id
1 'polypeptide(L)'
;MHIYDKYLELVKATAGAKTELNKSIKDLNIPELYIYDQRYTVLFLIAEISVRDKGHFISNDLKQETNLSDKSVERFINFLVKKGFYVSKTGKDKRRKLYYPSKNLHKHIMSTWSVRVKQNQAVKDFGSENINEILDFFKKTSEYPFPDNKDKF
;
A
#
# COMPACT_ATOMS: atom_id res chain seq x y z
N MET A 1 -2.50 12.36 31.15
CA MET A 1 -3.10 12.51 29.81
C MET A 1 -4.17 11.44 29.61
N HIS A 2 -5.35 11.90 29.29
CA HIS A 2 -6.48 10.98 29.05
C HIS A 2 -6.23 10.17 27.77
N ILE A 3 -6.77 8.94 27.71
CA ILE A 3 -6.56 8.06 26.55
C ILE A 3 -7.08 8.68 25.24
N TYR A 4 -8.16 9.44 25.30
CA TYR A 4 -8.68 10.14 24.12
C TYR A 4 -7.72 11.21 23.56
N ASP A 5 -6.95 11.85 24.43
CA ASP A 5 -5.96 12.85 24.00
C ASP A 5 -4.85 12.18 23.19
N LYS A 6 -4.38 11.03 23.66
CA LYS A 6 -3.37 10.23 22.95
C LYS A 6 -3.89 9.70 21.61
N TYR A 7 -5.13 9.24 21.61
CA TYR A 7 -5.80 8.77 20.39
C TYR A 7 -5.92 9.90 19.37
N LEU A 8 -6.31 11.09 19.82
CA LEU A 8 -6.41 12.28 18.95
C LEU A 8 -5.04 12.64 18.35
N GLU A 9 -3.98 12.62 19.14
CA GLU A 9 -2.62 12.86 18.64
C GLU A 9 -2.21 11.84 17.58
N LEU A 10 -2.51 10.57 17.79
CA LEU A 10 -2.23 9.51 16.84
C LEU A 10 -2.98 9.75 15.51
N VAL A 11 -4.27 10.08 15.59
CA VAL A 11 -5.08 10.34 14.40
C VAL A 11 -4.57 11.57 13.63
N LYS A 12 -4.20 12.64 14.34
CA LYS A 12 -3.60 13.83 13.72
C LYS A 12 -2.29 13.52 13.01
N ALA A 13 -1.44 12.70 13.63
CA ALA A 13 -0.14 12.33 13.05
C ALA A 13 -0.32 11.48 11.78
N THR A 14 -1.22 10.50 11.80
CA THR A 14 -1.51 9.67 10.62
C THR A 14 -2.14 10.47 9.49
N ALA A 15 -3.05 11.40 9.81
CA ALA A 15 -3.64 12.31 8.83
C ALA A 15 -2.58 13.22 8.18
N GLY A 16 -1.63 13.73 8.95
CA GLY A 16 -0.51 14.52 8.45
C GLY A 16 0.37 13.76 7.47
N ALA A 17 0.75 12.53 7.81
CA ALA A 17 1.54 11.66 6.94
C ALA A 17 0.81 11.36 5.62
N LYS A 18 -0.48 11.10 5.69
CA LYS A 18 -1.31 10.85 4.50
C LYS A 18 -1.42 12.09 3.60
N THR A 19 -1.54 13.27 4.18
CA THR A 19 -1.58 14.56 3.45
C THR A 19 -0.28 14.78 2.67
N GLU A 20 0.88 14.53 3.26
CA GLU A 20 2.16 14.65 2.57
C GLU A 20 2.28 13.70 1.38
N LEU A 21 1.86 12.44 1.57
CA LEU A 21 1.83 11.47 0.47
C LEU A 21 0.92 11.93 -0.67
N ASN A 22 -0.29 12.38 -0.34
CA ASN A 22 -1.26 12.86 -1.34
C ASN A 22 -0.74 14.05 -2.14
N LYS A 23 -0.03 14.97 -1.50
CA LYS A 23 0.61 16.11 -2.22
C LYS A 23 1.63 15.63 -3.24
N SER A 24 2.43 14.62 -2.90
CA SER A 24 3.48 14.11 -3.78
C SER A 24 2.97 13.37 -5.01
N ILE A 25 1.73 12.86 -4.98
CA ILE A 25 1.13 12.08 -6.07
C ILE A 25 0.00 12.81 -6.80
N LYS A 26 -0.34 14.02 -6.37
CA LYS A 26 -1.47 14.81 -6.92
C LYS A 26 -1.40 14.97 -8.44
N ASP A 27 -0.22 15.22 -8.99
CA ASP A 27 -0.02 15.49 -10.41
C ASP A 27 -0.02 14.22 -11.28
N LEU A 28 -0.13 13.04 -10.67
CA LEU A 28 -0.10 11.76 -11.37
C LEU A 28 -1.47 11.30 -11.86
N ASN A 29 -2.54 12.03 -11.54
CA ASN A 29 -3.92 11.67 -11.93
C ASN A 29 -4.31 10.24 -11.58
N ILE A 30 -3.99 9.82 -10.37
CA ILE A 30 -4.40 8.51 -9.86
C ILE A 30 -5.82 8.63 -9.29
N PRO A 31 -6.75 7.71 -9.64
CA PRO A 31 -8.08 7.72 -9.07
C PRO A 31 -8.06 7.69 -7.54
N GLU A 32 -8.92 8.47 -6.91
CA GLU A 32 -9.01 8.60 -5.45
C GLU A 32 -9.17 7.24 -4.75
N LEU A 33 -9.92 6.33 -5.33
CA LEU A 33 -10.09 4.97 -4.81
C LEU A 33 -8.74 4.30 -4.52
N TYR A 34 -7.78 4.41 -5.44
CA TYR A 34 -6.47 3.77 -5.30
C TYR A 34 -5.52 4.52 -4.38
N ILE A 35 -5.84 5.78 -4.08
CA ILE A 35 -5.08 6.61 -3.12
C ILE A 35 -5.56 6.35 -1.69
N TYR A 36 -6.87 6.37 -1.48
CA TYR A 36 -7.46 6.36 -0.13
C TYR A 36 -7.69 4.96 0.43
N ASP A 37 -7.96 3.97 -0.41
CA ASP A 37 -8.09 2.59 0.03
C ASP A 37 -6.71 1.93 0.11
N GLN A 38 -6.20 1.76 1.31
CA GLN A 38 -4.86 1.23 1.54
C GLN A 38 -4.65 -0.19 1.05
N ARG A 39 -5.72 -0.94 0.78
CA ARG A 39 -5.61 -2.28 0.19
C ARG A 39 -4.92 -2.22 -1.18
N TYR A 40 -5.18 -1.17 -1.96
CA TYR A 40 -4.49 -0.97 -3.24
C TYR A 40 -3.01 -0.59 -3.08
N THR A 41 -2.66 0.12 -2.01
CA THR A 41 -1.26 0.36 -1.67
C THR A 41 -0.54 -0.96 -1.36
N VAL A 42 -1.19 -1.88 -0.66
CA VAL A 42 -0.65 -3.23 -0.41
C VAL A 42 -0.39 -3.95 -1.73
N LEU A 43 -1.36 -3.95 -2.65
CA LEU A 43 -1.20 -4.58 -3.96
C LEU A 43 -0.04 -3.97 -4.76
N PHE A 44 0.09 -2.65 -4.74
CA PHE A 44 1.17 -1.95 -5.42
C PHE A 44 2.55 -2.38 -4.90
N LEU A 45 2.70 -2.46 -3.57
CA LEU A 45 3.94 -2.89 -2.93
C LEU A 45 4.25 -4.36 -3.21
N ILE A 46 3.25 -5.24 -3.20
CA ILE A 46 3.42 -6.65 -3.54
C ILE A 46 3.90 -6.80 -4.99
N ALA A 47 3.35 -6.02 -5.92
CA ALA A 47 3.82 -6.00 -7.30
C ALA A 47 5.29 -5.59 -7.38
N GLU A 48 5.71 -4.53 -6.66
CA GLU A 48 7.11 -4.10 -6.60
C GLU A 48 8.02 -5.19 -6.01
N ILE A 49 7.59 -5.87 -4.95
CA ILE A 49 8.33 -6.98 -4.33
C ILE A 49 8.49 -8.13 -5.32
N SER A 50 7.43 -8.50 -6.03
CA SER A 50 7.47 -9.57 -7.03
C SER A 50 8.43 -9.23 -8.17
N VAL A 51 8.45 -7.98 -8.62
CA VAL A 51 9.41 -7.50 -9.62
C VAL A 51 10.85 -7.59 -9.11
N ARG A 52 11.08 -7.20 -7.86
CA ARG A 52 12.40 -7.33 -7.23
C ARG A 52 12.88 -8.78 -7.23
N ASP A 53 12.00 -9.72 -6.90
CA ASP A 53 12.35 -11.12 -6.69
C ASP A 53 12.36 -11.94 -8.01
N LYS A 54 11.47 -11.64 -8.96
CA LYS A 54 11.26 -12.43 -10.18
C LYS A 54 11.42 -11.62 -11.48
N GLY A 55 11.54 -10.31 -11.41
CA GLY A 55 11.57 -9.41 -12.56
C GLY A 55 10.20 -9.03 -13.12
N HIS A 56 9.12 -9.67 -12.66
CA HIS A 56 7.74 -9.42 -13.08
C HIS A 56 6.77 -9.80 -11.97
N PHE A 57 5.49 -9.49 -12.16
CA PHE A 57 4.43 -10.09 -11.36
C PHE A 57 3.35 -10.71 -12.25
N ILE A 58 2.56 -11.59 -11.68
CA ILE A 58 1.36 -12.17 -12.29
C ILE A 58 0.13 -11.82 -11.43
N SER A 59 -1.07 -11.93 -12.00
CA SER A 59 -2.31 -11.62 -11.25
C SER A 59 -2.43 -12.37 -9.93
N ASN A 60 -2.04 -13.64 -9.91
CA ASN A 60 -2.13 -14.47 -8.70
C ASN A 60 -1.22 -13.99 -7.57
N ASP A 61 -0.13 -13.28 -7.88
CA ASP A 61 0.73 -12.68 -6.84
C ASP A 61 -0.02 -11.63 -6.00
N LEU A 62 -1.03 -10.98 -6.58
CA LEU A 62 -1.83 -9.94 -5.93
C LEU A 62 -3.16 -10.43 -5.38
N LYS A 63 -3.69 -11.54 -5.91
CA LYS A 63 -4.95 -12.10 -5.45
C LYS A 63 -4.78 -12.72 -4.07
N GLN A 64 -5.81 -12.63 -3.23
CA GLN A 64 -5.85 -13.18 -1.87
C GLN A 64 -4.93 -12.50 -0.84
N GLU A 65 -4.20 -11.47 -1.23
CA GLU A 65 -3.35 -10.70 -0.30
C GLU A 65 -4.15 -9.67 0.52
N THR A 66 -5.31 -9.33 0.02
CA THR A 66 -6.30 -8.49 0.70
C THR A 66 -7.67 -9.13 0.59
N ASN A 67 -8.69 -8.54 1.20
CA ASN A 67 -10.08 -8.96 1.02
C ASN A 67 -10.76 -8.35 -0.21
N LEU A 68 -10.00 -7.78 -1.13
CA LEU A 68 -10.52 -7.32 -2.42
C LEU A 68 -10.92 -8.52 -3.28
N SER A 69 -12.02 -8.38 -4.03
CA SER A 69 -12.43 -9.40 -5.00
C SER A 69 -11.41 -9.53 -6.14
N ASP A 70 -11.35 -10.70 -6.75
CA ASP A 70 -10.50 -10.91 -7.92
C ASP A 70 -10.79 -9.90 -9.04
N LYS A 71 -12.05 -9.53 -9.21
CA LYS A 71 -12.47 -8.50 -10.17
C LYS A 71 -11.87 -7.12 -9.85
N SER A 72 -11.84 -6.73 -8.59
CA SER A 72 -11.21 -5.48 -8.15
C SER A 72 -9.70 -5.51 -8.37
N VAL A 73 -9.05 -6.64 -8.10
CA VAL A 73 -7.62 -6.82 -8.36
C VAL A 73 -7.32 -6.71 -9.85
N GLU A 74 -8.10 -7.37 -10.70
CA GLU A 74 -7.94 -7.29 -12.17
C GLU A 74 -8.14 -5.85 -12.68
N ARG A 75 -9.11 -5.14 -12.17
CA ARG A 75 -9.31 -3.72 -12.51
C ARG A 75 -8.12 -2.86 -12.12
N PHE A 76 -7.54 -3.11 -10.96
CA PHE A 76 -6.34 -2.40 -10.52
C PHE A 76 -5.13 -2.70 -11.41
N ILE A 77 -4.92 -3.96 -11.79
CA ILE A 77 -3.86 -4.36 -12.72
C ILE A 77 -4.07 -3.67 -14.07
N ASN A 78 -5.28 -3.67 -14.59
CA ASN A 78 -5.61 -2.98 -15.84
C ASN A 78 -5.33 -1.47 -15.75
N PHE A 79 -5.62 -0.86 -14.60
CA PHE A 79 -5.24 0.53 -14.33
C PHE A 79 -3.73 0.73 -14.41
N LEU A 80 -2.93 -0.13 -13.78
CA LEU A 80 -1.47 -0.04 -13.79
C LEU A 80 -0.91 -0.12 -15.22
N VAL A 81 -1.46 -0.99 -16.04
CA VAL A 81 -1.07 -1.13 -17.45
C VAL A 81 -1.52 0.09 -18.27
N LYS A 82 -2.76 0.51 -18.11
CA LYS A 82 -3.33 1.65 -18.82
C LYS A 82 -2.61 2.96 -18.47
N LYS A 83 -2.20 3.11 -17.22
CA LYS A 83 -1.40 4.25 -16.75
C LYS A 83 0.03 4.21 -17.31
N GLY A 84 0.44 3.08 -17.84
CA GLY A 84 1.78 2.90 -18.39
C GLY A 84 2.86 2.59 -17.36
N PHE A 85 2.48 2.18 -16.14
CA PHE A 85 3.44 1.77 -15.12
C PHE A 85 3.99 0.37 -15.35
N TYR A 86 3.19 -0.50 -15.93
CA TYR A 86 3.56 -1.88 -16.27
C TYR A 86 3.20 -2.20 -17.71
N VAL A 87 3.95 -3.11 -18.29
CA VAL A 87 3.71 -3.64 -19.62
C VAL A 87 3.37 -5.11 -19.50
N SER A 88 2.25 -5.53 -20.11
CA SER A 88 1.88 -6.94 -20.11
C SER A 88 2.55 -7.67 -21.27
N LYS A 89 3.04 -8.87 -20.99
CA LYS A 89 3.56 -9.80 -22.01
C LYS A 89 2.93 -11.17 -21.76
N THR A 90 2.64 -11.88 -22.85
CA THR A 90 2.18 -13.27 -22.76
C THR A 90 3.37 -14.17 -22.50
N GLY A 91 3.31 -14.98 -21.44
CA GLY A 91 4.34 -15.95 -21.11
C GLY A 91 4.35 -17.16 -22.08
N LYS A 92 5.27 -18.12 -21.85
CA LYS A 92 5.33 -19.40 -22.58
C LYS A 92 4.00 -20.17 -22.48
N ASP A 93 3.35 -20.11 -21.30
CA ASP A 93 1.96 -20.51 -21.15
C ASP A 93 1.09 -19.31 -21.58
N LYS A 94 0.45 -19.45 -22.76
CA LYS A 94 -0.42 -18.41 -23.34
C LYS A 94 -1.59 -17.99 -22.42
N ARG A 95 -1.85 -18.72 -21.34
CA ARG A 95 -2.91 -18.44 -20.37
C ARG A 95 -2.47 -17.43 -19.30
N ARG A 96 -1.16 -17.17 -19.16
CA ARG A 96 -0.60 -16.29 -18.15
C ARG A 96 -0.03 -15.02 -18.77
N LYS A 97 -0.49 -13.88 -18.25
CA LYS A 97 0.15 -12.60 -18.54
C LYS A 97 1.22 -12.31 -17.49
N LEU A 98 2.37 -11.87 -17.96
CA LEU A 98 3.48 -11.39 -17.15
C LEU A 98 3.49 -9.86 -17.23
N TYR A 99 3.65 -9.21 -16.09
CA TYR A 99 3.65 -7.75 -15.99
C TYR A 99 5.04 -7.27 -15.60
N TYR A 100 5.66 -6.49 -16.47
CA TYR A 100 6.99 -5.94 -16.31
C TYR A 100 6.92 -4.44 -16.04
N PRO A 101 7.82 -3.90 -15.17
CA PRO A 101 7.85 -2.47 -14.92
C PRO A 101 8.25 -1.68 -16.16
N SER A 102 7.68 -0.49 -16.30
CA SER A 102 8.00 0.43 -17.38
C SER A 102 8.87 1.59 -16.89
N LYS A 103 9.37 2.42 -17.83
CA LYS A 103 10.06 3.67 -17.48
C LYS A 103 9.15 4.66 -16.75
N ASN A 104 7.84 4.62 -16.99
CA ASN A 104 6.88 5.49 -16.30
C ASN A 104 6.72 5.12 -14.83
N LEU A 105 6.82 3.82 -14.49
CA LEU A 105 6.86 3.40 -13.09
C LEU A 105 8.07 4.00 -12.37
N HIS A 106 9.22 4.00 -13.01
CA HIS A 106 10.43 4.62 -12.45
C HIS A 106 10.22 6.12 -12.17
N LYS A 107 9.63 6.85 -13.11
CA LYS A 107 9.28 8.26 -12.92
C LYS A 107 8.32 8.47 -11.76
N HIS A 108 7.31 7.61 -11.62
CA HIS A 108 6.38 7.63 -10.50
C HIS A 108 7.10 7.43 -9.17
N ILE A 109 7.97 6.42 -9.07
CA ILE A 109 8.76 6.16 -7.87
C ILE A 109 9.64 7.37 -7.54
N MET A 110 10.28 7.97 -8.53
CA MET A 110 11.12 9.15 -8.33
C MET A 110 10.33 10.38 -7.88
N SER A 111 9.10 10.57 -8.37
CA SER A 111 8.23 11.68 -7.93
C SER A 111 7.80 11.56 -6.45
N THR A 112 7.71 10.33 -5.94
CA THR A 112 7.40 10.06 -4.53
C THR A 112 8.65 9.82 -3.68
N TRP A 113 9.83 9.99 -4.25
CA TRP A 113 11.11 9.61 -3.62
C TRP A 113 11.37 10.34 -2.31
N SER A 114 11.09 11.63 -2.26
CA SER A 114 11.29 12.42 -1.02
C SER A 114 10.50 11.87 0.15
N VAL A 115 9.25 11.44 -0.07
CA VAL A 115 8.42 10.81 0.95
C VAL A 115 8.97 9.44 1.33
N ARG A 116 9.39 8.64 0.35
CA ARG A 116 9.98 7.31 0.59
C ARG A 116 11.29 7.41 1.39
N VAL A 117 12.14 8.38 1.07
CA VAL A 117 13.39 8.63 1.82
C VAL A 117 13.10 9.02 3.27
N LYS A 118 12.16 9.93 3.49
CA LYS A 118 11.75 10.32 4.85
C LYS A 118 11.20 9.13 5.64
N GLN A 119 10.35 8.31 5.02
CA GLN A 119 9.80 7.11 5.65
C GLN A 119 10.89 6.10 6.01
N ASN A 120 11.82 5.85 5.10
CA ASN A 120 12.94 4.95 5.34
C ASN A 120 13.85 5.44 6.47
N GLN A 121 14.11 6.75 6.50
CA GLN A 121 14.90 7.34 7.59
C GLN A 121 14.18 7.21 8.92
N ALA A 122 12.87 7.47 8.95
CA ALA A 122 12.06 7.31 10.15
C ALA A 122 12.08 5.85 10.65
N VAL A 123 11.97 4.87 9.76
CA VAL A 123 12.06 3.45 10.11
C VAL A 123 13.43 3.11 10.71
N LYS A 124 14.51 3.61 10.11
CA LYS A 124 15.87 3.40 10.63
C LYS A 124 16.07 4.02 12.02
N ASP A 125 15.60 5.25 12.19
CA ASP A 125 15.76 5.98 13.47
C ASP A 125 14.91 5.35 14.58
N PHE A 126 13.74 4.83 14.23
CA PHE A 126 12.84 4.18 15.18
C PHE A 126 13.35 2.80 15.61
N GLY A 127 14.02 2.07 14.72
CA GLY A 127 14.55 0.73 14.96
C GLY A 127 13.57 -0.41 14.69
N SER A 128 14.10 -1.53 14.26
CA SER A 128 13.29 -2.69 13.85
C SER A 128 12.49 -3.32 14.99
N GLU A 129 13.03 -3.31 16.24
CA GLU A 129 12.31 -3.83 17.40
C GLU A 129 11.05 -3.02 17.69
N ASN A 130 11.16 -1.69 17.65
CA ASN A 130 10.03 -0.79 17.86
C ASN A 130 8.98 -0.90 16.76
N ILE A 131 9.40 -1.14 15.52
CA ILE A 131 8.47 -1.42 14.41
C ILE A 131 7.70 -2.71 14.66
N ASN A 132 8.37 -3.76 15.16
CA ASN A 132 7.71 -5.02 15.50
C ASN A 132 6.67 -4.84 16.62
N GLU A 133 6.94 -4.02 17.62
CA GLU A 133 5.98 -3.68 18.67
C GLU A 133 4.74 -2.98 18.11
N ILE A 134 4.92 -2.06 17.18
CA ILE A 134 3.80 -1.38 16.50
C ILE A 134 2.99 -2.38 15.66
N LEU A 135 3.65 -3.26 14.93
CA LEU A 135 2.99 -4.31 14.15
C LEU A 135 2.16 -5.22 15.05
N ASP A 136 2.70 -5.64 16.18
CA ASP A 136 2.00 -6.46 17.16
C ASP A 136 0.80 -5.73 17.74
N PHE A 137 0.93 -4.44 18.05
CA PHE A 137 -0.18 -3.62 18.51
C PHE A 137 -1.33 -3.59 17.50
N PHE A 138 -1.05 -3.33 16.22
CA PHE A 138 -2.09 -3.29 15.20
C PHE A 138 -2.73 -4.67 14.94
N LYS A 139 -1.94 -5.74 14.95
CA LYS A 139 -2.45 -7.11 14.83
C LYS A 139 -3.40 -7.45 15.98
N LYS A 140 -3.00 -7.16 17.22
CA LYS A 140 -3.84 -7.36 18.41
C LYS A 140 -5.12 -6.56 18.35
N THR A 141 -5.07 -5.31 17.89
CA THR A 141 -6.25 -4.45 17.77
C THR A 141 -7.33 -5.07 16.89
N SER A 142 -6.94 -5.73 15.79
CA SER A 142 -7.90 -6.41 14.90
C SER A 142 -8.45 -7.72 15.46
N GLU A 143 -7.78 -8.30 16.44
CA GLU A 143 -8.18 -9.56 17.10
C GLU A 143 -9.11 -9.35 18.29
N TYR A 144 -9.16 -8.14 18.87
CA TYR A 144 -10.04 -7.86 19.99
C TYR A 144 -11.51 -7.96 19.58
N PRO A 145 -12.33 -8.72 20.32
CA PRO A 145 -13.77 -8.76 20.07
C PRO A 145 -14.40 -7.39 20.38
N PHE A 146 -15.47 -7.08 19.69
CA PHE A 146 -16.30 -5.94 20.08
C PHE A 146 -16.87 -6.16 21.49
N PRO A 147 -16.83 -5.15 22.35
CA PRO A 147 -17.40 -5.29 23.69
C PRO A 147 -18.91 -5.54 23.60
N ASP A 148 -19.37 -6.52 24.38
CA ASP A 148 -20.80 -6.91 24.45
C ASP A 148 -21.68 -5.80 25.02
N ASN A 149 -21.09 -4.86 25.75
CA ASN A 149 -21.79 -3.81 26.45
C ASN A 149 -21.51 -2.46 25.80
N LYS A 150 -22.46 -2.01 24.96
CA LYS A 150 -22.40 -0.71 24.26
C LYS A 150 -22.53 0.50 25.19
N ASP A 151 -22.93 0.28 26.44
CA ASP A 151 -23.21 1.36 27.39
C ASP A 151 -21.96 1.88 28.12
N LYS A 152 -20.78 1.34 27.84
CA LYS A 152 -19.51 1.74 28.44
C LYS A 152 -18.68 2.74 27.62
N PHE A 153 -19.24 3.24 26.53
CA PHE A 153 -18.58 4.23 25.68
C PHE A 153 -19.21 5.59 25.78
#